data_4adbd66611da1074ca993e9330d5afed
#
_entry.id   4adbd66611da1074ca993e9330d5afed
#
_cell.length_a   1.000
_cell.length_b   1.000
_cell.length_c   1.000
_cell.angle_alpha   90.00
_cell.angle_beta   90.00
_cell.angle_gamma   90.00
#
_symmetry.space_group_name_H-M   'P 1'
#
loop_
_entity.id
_entity.type
_entity.pdbx_description
1 polymer ?
#
loop_
_entity_poly.entity_id
_entity_poly.type
_entity_poly.pdbx_seq_one_letter_code
_entity_poly.pdbx_strand_id
1 'polypeptide(L)'
;MRFLSFCYSLVMAVVISVLAGLLVAGLAIPLVGASASTAKAATTAMARVPAELETPPQAERSRVLMANGEVLATFWDENRVYVPLGRISPVMRMAQVAIEDHRFFEHGALDTRGTLRALVRNGSGGEATQGGSSLTQQYVKMVLIQQASESGDDAGVARAQEKSVSRKIQELRYAVALEKRLNKEQILERYLNLAYYGDGSYGVEAAARHYFDVGAKDLDLAQSAMLAGLVQNPVATDPVHQPTIARDRRDVVLGRIGQLGLATPTDLDAARRTPFDRSRVQRQTNGCQGTRYPFLCDYVKRSLQRLPALGNTPAERLETLKRGGLTIETEIDPATQDAAERAIANTVDARDPVISTMTMIKPGSGLILAMAQNRRTMGDDAAAGQTYYNYAVGGAASGEDLGGAEGYQAGSTFKVFTAAAALEQGRSFTQTYDAPDQMSFDGQTFRDCTGRFKLNARSGGMGRDS
;
A
#
# COMPACT_ATOMS: atom_id res chain seq x y z
N MET A 1 48.11 8.27 -81.45
CA MET A 1 48.32 7.90 -80.02
C MET A 1 47.36 8.58 -79.05
N ARG A 2 47.06 9.88 -79.13
CA ARG A 2 46.20 10.58 -78.18
C ARG A 2 44.72 10.05 -78.13
N PHE A 3 44.19 9.61 -79.20
CA PHE A 3 42.80 9.08 -79.25
C PHE A 3 42.68 7.73 -78.56
N LEU A 4 43.62 6.81 -78.71
CA LEU A 4 43.62 5.49 -78.03
C LEU A 4 43.77 5.65 -76.49
N SER A 5 44.65 6.58 -76.03
CA SER A 5 44.80 6.86 -74.60
C SER A 5 43.54 7.48 -73.98
N PHE A 6 42.79 8.30 -74.74
CA PHE A 6 41.54 8.84 -74.28
C PHE A 6 40.47 7.75 -74.13
N CYS A 7 40.30 6.86 -75.12
CA CYS A 7 39.39 5.75 -75.05
C CYS A 7 39.73 4.79 -73.87
N TYR A 8 41.02 4.52 -73.65
CA TYR A 8 41.43 3.71 -72.50
C TYR A 8 41.10 4.37 -71.14
N SER A 9 41.36 5.67 -71.01
CA SER A 9 41.03 6.40 -69.79
C SER A 9 39.53 6.44 -69.51
N LEU A 10 38.70 6.55 -70.56
CA LEU A 10 37.24 6.52 -70.43
C LEU A 10 36.74 5.16 -69.97
N VAL A 11 37.24 4.08 -70.56
CA VAL A 11 36.92 2.71 -70.17
C VAL A 11 37.35 2.44 -68.75
N MET A 12 38.55 2.86 -68.32
CA MET A 12 38.99 2.70 -66.95
C MET A 12 38.20 3.48 -65.96
N ALA A 13 37.76 4.70 -66.30
CA ALA A 13 36.89 5.53 -65.47
C ALA A 13 35.51 4.83 -65.25
N VAL A 14 34.92 4.25 -66.28
CA VAL A 14 33.68 3.49 -66.16
C VAL A 14 33.85 2.25 -65.28
N VAL A 15 34.94 1.48 -65.50
CA VAL A 15 35.22 0.25 -64.73
C VAL A 15 35.40 0.61 -63.23
N ILE A 16 36.19 1.68 -62.93
CA ILE A 16 36.38 2.14 -61.56
C ILE A 16 35.07 2.61 -60.94
N SER A 17 34.25 3.33 -61.69
CA SER A 17 32.93 3.81 -61.18
C SER A 17 31.97 2.63 -60.87
N VAL A 18 31.94 1.61 -61.72
CA VAL A 18 31.14 0.40 -61.50
C VAL A 18 31.66 -0.35 -60.27
N LEU A 19 32.96 -0.55 -60.12
CA LEU A 19 33.55 -1.23 -58.97
C LEU A 19 33.31 -0.43 -57.67
N ALA A 20 33.46 0.89 -57.70
CA ALA A 20 33.15 1.73 -56.56
C ALA A 20 31.67 1.68 -56.20
N GLY A 21 30.74 1.68 -57.17
CA GLY A 21 29.32 1.53 -56.98
C GLY A 21 28.94 0.18 -56.33
N LEU A 22 29.56 -0.92 -56.80
CA LEU A 22 29.40 -2.28 -56.23
C LEU A 22 29.93 -2.36 -54.80
N LEU A 23 31.04 -1.69 -54.50
CA LEU A 23 31.61 -1.65 -53.16
C LEU A 23 30.73 -0.88 -52.18
N VAL A 24 30.21 0.29 -52.58
CA VAL A 24 29.26 1.08 -51.81
C VAL A 24 27.95 0.30 -51.60
N ALA A 25 27.43 -0.35 -52.64
CA ALA A 25 26.23 -1.20 -52.51
C ALA A 25 26.48 -2.38 -51.58
N GLY A 26 27.62 -3.07 -51.69
CA GLY A 26 28.00 -4.16 -50.83
C GLY A 26 28.14 -3.81 -49.34
N LEU A 27 28.53 -2.58 -49.03
CA LEU A 27 28.56 -2.03 -47.67
C LEU A 27 27.17 -1.54 -47.17
N ALA A 28 26.35 -1.02 -48.09
CA ALA A 28 25.03 -0.48 -47.75
C ALA A 28 23.95 -1.58 -47.57
N ILE A 29 23.99 -2.65 -48.37
CA ILE A 29 22.99 -3.74 -48.33
C ILE A 29 22.89 -4.43 -46.96
N PRO A 30 23.97 -4.80 -46.24
CA PRO A 30 23.89 -5.38 -44.91
C PRO A 30 23.32 -4.42 -43.88
N LEU A 31 23.64 -3.12 -43.98
CA LEU A 31 23.09 -2.09 -43.09
C LEU A 31 21.60 -1.87 -43.31
N VAL A 32 21.15 -1.83 -44.57
CA VAL A 32 19.72 -1.72 -44.91
C VAL A 32 18.99 -3.03 -44.57
N GLY A 33 19.58 -4.16 -44.77
CA GLY A 33 19.02 -5.48 -44.40
C GLY A 33 18.87 -5.63 -42.89
N ALA A 34 19.88 -5.24 -42.12
CA ALA A 34 19.82 -5.22 -40.68
C ALA A 34 18.72 -4.25 -40.13
N SER A 35 18.63 -3.05 -40.70
CA SER A 35 17.60 -2.08 -40.32
C SER A 35 16.18 -2.56 -40.72
N ALA A 36 16.02 -3.22 -41.87
CA ALA A 36 14.74 -3.78 -42.29
C ALA A 36 14.33 -4.99 -41.43
N SER A 37 15.25 -5.85 -41.01
CA SER A 37 14.96 -6.99 -40.13
C SER A 37 14.60 -6.52 -38.73
N THR A 38 15.26 -5.49 -38.19
CA THR A 38 14.91 -4.89 -36.91
C THR A 38 13.56 -4.18 -36.97
N ALA A 39 13.25 -3.46 -38.05
CA ALA A 39 11.93 -2.85 -38.26
C ALA A 39 10.83 -3.91 -38.36
N LYS A 40 11.07 -5.02 -39.08
CA LYS A 40 10.10 -6.14 -39.16
C LYS A 40 9.91 -6.85 -37.82
N ALA A 41 10.98 -7.07 -37.05
CA ALA A 41 10.88 -7.61 -35.71
C ALA A 41 10.10 -6.68 -34.77
N ALA A 42 10.34 -5.36 -34.87
CA ALA A 42 9.63 -4.35 -34.11
C ALA A 42 8.13 -4.32 -34.47
N THR A 43 7.77 -4.35 -35.76
CA THR A 43 6.36 -4.38 -36.18
C THR A 43 5.66 -5.67 -35.77
N THR A 44 6.34 -6.82 -35.83
CA THR A 44 5.79 -8.10 -35.36
C THR A 44 5.62 -8.12 -33.84
N ALA A 45 6.56 -7.58 -33.09
CA ALA A 45 6.45 -7.43 -31.64
C ALA A 45 5.31 -6.48 -31.27
N MET A 46 5.15 -5.36 -31.98
CA MET A 46 4.02 -4.43 -31.80
C MET A 46 2.66 -5.09 -32.09
N ALA A 47 2.57 -5.96 -33.08
CA ALA A 47 1.33 -6.65 -33.40
C ALA A 47 0.88 -7.66 -32.33
N ARG A 48 1.82 -8.23 -31.56
CA ARG A 48 1.53 -9.20 -30.50
C ARG A 48 1.11 -8.57 -29.15
N VAL A 49 1.36 -7.29 -28.95
CA VAL A 49 0.96 -6.59 -27.71
C VAL A 49 -0.55 -6.32 -27.77
N PRO A 50 -1.34 -6.61 -26.72
CA PRO A 50 -2.74 -6.24 -26.66
C PRO A 50 -2.95 -4.74 -27.00
N ALA A 51 -4.06 -4.43 -27.64
CA ALA A 51 -4.33 -3.06 -28.07
C ALA A 51 -4.66 -2.14 -26.89
N GLU A 52 -5.11 -2.69 -25.77
CA GLU A 52 -5.53 -1.95 -24.61
C GLU A 52 -4.70 -2.33 -23.37
N LEU A 53 -4.32 -1.31 -22.61
CA LEU A 53 -3.77 -1.47 -21.27
C LEU A 53 -4.95 -1.42 -20.29
N GLU A 54 -5.20 -2.54 -19.62
CA GLU A 54 -6.11 -2.54 -18.48
C GLU A 54 -5.45 -1.75 -17.35
N THR A 55 -6.19 -0.85 -16.75
CA THR A 55 -5.74 -0.10 -15.58
C THR A 55 -6.59 -0.56 -14.39
N PRO A 56 -6.11 -1.53 -13.58
CA PRO A 56 -6.86 -1.98 -12.42
C PRO A 56 -7.09 -0.82 -11.44
N PRO A 57 -8.13 -0.90 -10.60
CA PRO A 57 -8.29 0.03 -9.50
C PRO A 57 -7.02 0.03 -8.65
N GLN A 58 -6.53 1.21 -8.32
CA GLN A 58 -5.34 1.32 -7.46
C GLN A 58 -5.69 0.86 -6.05
N ALA A 59 -4.82 0.08 -5.44
CA ALA A 59 -4.97 -0.29 -4.04
C ALA A 59 -4.92 0.97 -3.17
N GLU A 60 -5.93 1.13 -2.31
CA GLU A 60 -6.04 2.23 -1.36
C GLU A 60 -6.14 1.69 0.07
N ARG A 61 -5.60 2.45 1.01
CA ARG A 61 -5.69 2.08 2.41
C ARG A 61 -7.11 2.17 2.94
N SER A 62 -7.52 1.19 3.71
CA SER A 62 -8.77 1.24 4.47
C SER A 62 -8.56 1.85 5.85
N ARG A 63 -9.61 2.47 6.39
CA ARG A 63 -9.63 3.09 7.72
C ARG A 63 -10.78 2.54 8.53
N VAL A 64 -10.51 2.23 9.78
CA VAL A 64 -11.54 1.93 10.78
C VAL A 64 -11.68 3.15 11.68
N LEU A 65 -12.88 3.68 11.77
CA LEU A 65 -13.22 4.88 12.54
C LEU A 65 -13.99 4.48 13.80
N MET A 66 -13.72 5.21 14.87
CA MET A 66 -14.51 5.17 16.10
C MET A 66 -15.75 6.06 15.96
N ALA A 67 -16.68 5.98 16.90
CA ALA A 67 -17.96 6.70 16.87
C ALA A 67 -17.80 8.24 16.79
N ASN A 68 -16.68 8.77 17.27
CA ASN A 68 -16.36 10.20 17.17
C ASN A 68 -15.62 10.59 15.88
N GLY A 69 -15.36 9.63 14.96
CA GLY A 69 -14.62 9.84 13.72
C GLY A 69 -13.10 9.73 13.85
N GLU A 70 -12.56 9.50 15.06
CA GLU A 70 -11.13 9.19 15.21
C GLU A 70 -10.76 7.87 14.53
N VAL A 71 -9.54 7.81 13.98
CA VAL A 71 -9.03 6.61 13.34
C VAL A 71 -8.55 5.61 14.40
N LEU A 72 -9.25 4.48 14.52
CA LEU A 72 -8.82 3.36 15.34
C LEU A 72 -7.61 2.65 14.72
N ALA A 73 -7.67 2.36 13.43
CA ALA A 73 -6.62 1.69 12.69
C ALA A 73 -6.72 1.94 11.18
N THR A 74 -5.60 1.72 10.49
CA THR A 74 -5.52 1.70 9.03
C THR A 74 -4.94 0.37 8.57
N PHE A 75 -5.41 -0.11 7.41
CA PHE A 75 -4.94 -1.35 6.81
C PHE A 75 -4.59 -1.12 5.34
N TRP A 76 -3.39 -1.54 4.92
CA TRP A 76 -2.95 -1.41 3.53
C TRP A 76 -1.89 -2.46 3.15
N ASP A 77 -1.80 -2.75 1.87
CA ASP A 77 -0.62 -3.33 1.23
C ASP A 77 0.28 -2.22 0.70
N GLU A 78 -0.32 -1.17 0.12
CA GLU A 78 0.32 0.05 -0.33
C GLU A 78 -0.35 1.24 0.37
N ASN A 79 0.43 2.04 1.13
CA ASN A 79 -0.12 3.23 1.77
C ASN A 79 -0.41 4.29 0.71
N ARG A 80 -1.59 4.21 0.11
CA ARG A 80 -2.07 5.14 -0.92
C ARG A 80 -3.38 5.79 -0.50
N VAL A 81 -3.45 7.09 -0.80
CA VAL A 81 -4.68 7.88 -0.73
C VAL A 81 -4.84 8.57 -2.07
N TYR A 82 -5.84 8.16 -2.83
CA TYR A 82 -6.13 8.79 -4.12
C TYR A 82 -6.71 10.20 -3.93
N VAL A 83 -6.21 11.16 -4.71
CA VAL A 83 -6.75 12.52 -4.73
C VAL A 83 -6.89 13.01 -6.18
N PRO A 84 -7.99 13.69 -6.54
CA PRO A 84 -8.15 14.26 -7.88
C PRO A 84 -7.12 15.36 -8.12
N LEU A 85 -6.77 15.61 -9.38
CA LEU A 85 -5.74 16.57 -9.79
C LEU A 85 -5.93 17.96 -9.18
N GLY A 86 -7.18 18.42 -9.05
CA GLY A 86 -7.52 19.69 -8.40
C GLY A 86 -7.19 19.78 -6.91
N ARG A 87 -6.95 18.64 -6.27
CA ARG A 87 -6.50 18.53 -4.86
C ARG A 87 -5.00 18.31 -4.73
N ILE A 88 -4.25 18.45 -5.82
CA ILE A 88 -2.78 18.42 -5.83
C ILE A 88 -2.28 19.84 -6.14
N SER A 89 -1.33 20.33 -5.35
CA SER A 89 -0.72 21.65 -5.51
C SER A 89 -0.32 21.91 -6.96
N PRO A 90 -0.67 23.06 -7.52
CA PRO A 90 -0.19 23.45 -8.85
C PRO A 90 1.34 23.44 -8.96
N VAL A 91 2.03 23.76 -7.86
CA VAL A 91 3.49 23.74 -7.79
C VAL A 91 4.03 22.31 -7.87
N MET A 92 3.36 21.34 -7.22
CA MET A 92 3.73 19.92 -7.33
C MET A 92 3.55 19.39 -8.76
N ARG A 93 2.43 19.70 -9.39
CA ARG A 93 2.17 19.32 -10.79
C ARG A 93 3.23 19.88 -11.73
N MET A 94 3.56 21.18 -11.56
CA MET A 94 4.60 21.87 -12.30
C MET A 94 5.98 21.26 -12.08
N ALA A 95 6.37 20.98 -10.83
CA ALA A 95 7.67 20.40 -10.48
C ALA A 95 7.88 19.02 -11.13
N GLN A 96 6.84 18.15 -11.06
CA GLN A 96 6.90 16.82 -11.66
C GLN A 96 7.04 16.87 -13.18
N VAL A 97 6.24 17.71 -13.85
CA VAL A 97 6.31 17.88 -15.31
C VAL A 97 7.65 18.51 -15.70
N ALA A 98 8.14 19.49 -14.96
CA ALA A 98 9.41 20.17 -15.27
C ALA A 98 10.62 19.22 -15.26
N ILE A 99 10.67 18.28 -14.31
CA ILE A 99 11.83 17.37 -14.18
C ILE A 99 11.73 16.16 -15.11
N GLU A 100 10.53 15.58 -15.28
CA GLU A 100 10.36 14.33 -16.03
C GLU A 100 10.06 14.57 -17.51
N ASP A 101 9.19 15.53 -17.84
CA ASP A 101 8.71 15.74 -19.20
C ASP A 101 8.17 17.17 -19.38
N HIS A 102 9.06 18.16 -19.46
CA HIS A 102 8.70 19.58 -19.46
C HIS A 102 7.78 20.02 -20.62
N ARG A 103 7.67 19.21 -21.66
CA ARG A 103 6.76 19.45 -22.81
C ARG A 103 5.59 18.49 -22.83
N PHE A 104 5.26 17.86 -21.72
CA PHE A 104 4.23 16.84 -21.59
C PHE A 104 2.89 17.22 -22.22
N PHE A 105 2.50 18.49 -22.09
CA PHE A 105 1.26 19.01 -22.67
C PHE A 105 1.35 19.40 -24.14
N GLU A 106 2.55 19.37 -24.75
CA GLU A 106 2.82 19.83 -26.13
C GLU A 106 2.99 18.68 -27.14
N HIS A 107 3.20 17.46 -26.68
CA HIS A 107 3.45 16.29 -27.52
C HIS A 107 2.50 15.14 -27.19
N GLY A 108 2.40 14.15 -28.09
CA GLY A 108 1.68 12.90 -27.85
C GLY A 108 2.49 11.90 -27.00
N ALA A 109 2.12 10.62 -27.10
CA ALA A 109 2.76 9.54 -26.34
C ALA A 109 4.29 9.43 -26.52
N LEU A 110 4.82 9.95 -27.64
CA LEU A 110 6.25 10.02 -27.95
C LEU A 110 6.67 11.47 -28.16
N ASP A 111 7.58 11.96 -27.34
CA ASP A 111 8.32 13.18 -27.61
C ASP A 111 9.48 12.90 -28.60
N THR A 112 9.22 13.02 -29.90
CA THR A 112 10.21 12.75 -30.94
C THR A 112 11.43 13.69 -30.84
N ARG A 113 11.21 14.97 -30.49
CA ARG A 113 12.29 15.96 -30.34
C ARG A 113 13.13 15.69 -29.09
N GLY A 114 12.50 15.32 -27.96
CA GLY A 114 13.19 14.97 -26.73
C GLY A 114 13.96 13.67 -26.87
N THR A 115 13.38 12.66 -27.51
CA THR A 115 14.01 11.36 -27.76
C THR A 115 15.25 11.54 -28.66
N LEU A 116 15.18 12.32 -29.74
CA LEU A 116 16.31 12.60 -30.61
C LEU A 116 17.43 13.36 -29.86
N ARG A 117 17.07 14.34 -29.04
CA ARG A 117 18.04 15.09 -28.22
C ARG A 117 18.75 14.17 -27.22
N ALA A 118 18.00 13.29 -26.54
CA ALA A 118 18.54 12.31 -25.60
C ALA A 118 19.48 11.32 -26.30
N LEU A 119 19.12 10.88 -27.52
CA LEU A 119 19.96 9.98 -28.33
C LEU A 119 21.30 10.64 -28.70
N VAL A 120 21.28 11.90 -29.17
CA VAL A 120 22.50 12.66 -29.53
C VAL A 120 23.37 12.89 -28.30
N ARG A 121 22.77 13.25 -27.15
CA ARG A 121 23.55 13.51 -25.92
C ARG A 121 24.14 12.22 -25.33
N ASN A 122 23.40 11.13 -25.30
CA ASN A 122 23.89 9.85 -24.81
C ASN A 122 24.93 9.21 -25.76
N GLY A 123 24.87 9.53 -27.07
CA GLY A 123 25.86 9.08 -28.06
C GLY A 123 27.18 9.86 -28.02
N SER A 124 27.22 11.03 -27.39
CA SER A 124 28.43 11.87 -27.30
C SER A 124 29.28 11.66 -26.02
N GLY A 125 29.07 10.54 -25.29
CA GLY A 125 29.96 10.10 -24.20
C GLY A 125 29.73 10.78 -22.85
N GLY A 126 28.63 11.51 -22.66
CA GLY A 126 28.23 12.04 -21.35
C GLY A 126 27.45 11.00 -20.54
N GLU A 127 27.57 11.03 -19.21
CA GLU A 127 26.69 10.26 -18.34
C GLU A 127 25.22 10.47 -18.74
N ALA A 128 24.43 9.40 -18.82
CA ALA A 128 23.02 9.40 -19.24
C ALA A 128 22.13 10.16 -18.23
N THR A 129 22.18 11.48 -18.27
CA THR A 129 21.53 12.38 -17.30
C THR A 129 20.11 12.80 -17.69
N GLN A 130 19.63 12.50 -18.90
CA GLN A 130 18.27 12.80 -19.33
C GLN A 130 17.51 11.54 -19.76
N GLY A 131 16.40 11.25 -19.05
CA GLY A 131 15.45 10.22 -19.44
C GLY A 131 14.72 10.62 -20.72
N GLY A 132 14.73 9.75 -21.75
CA GLY A 132 14.02 9.97 -23.01
C GLY A 132 12.58 9.42 -22.99
N SER A 133 12.00 9.10 -21.83
CA SER A 133 10.66 8.55 -21.69
C SER A 133 9.67 9.65 -21.32
N SER A 134 8.51 9.71 -21.99
CA SER A 134 7.43 10.61 -21.59
C SER A 134 6.78 10.16 -20.27
N LEU A 135 6.09 11.09 -19.58
CA LEU A 135 5.29 10.78 -18.40
C LEU A 135 4.25 9.68 -18.68
N THR A 136 3.63 9.68 -19.87
CA THR A 136 2.71 8.62 -20.29
C THR A 136 3.39 7.24 -20.34
N GLN A 137 4.61 7.16 -20.87
CA GLN A 137 5.38 5.90 -20.90
C GLN A 137 5.79 5.44 -19.51
N GLN A 138 6.14 6.36 -18.62
CA GLN A 138 6.45 6.04 -17.23
C GLN A 138 5.21 5.53 -16.49
N TYR A 139 4.05 6.15 -16.70
CA TYR A 139 2.78 5.68 -16.14
C TYR A 139 2.46 4.26 -16.61
N VAL A 140 2.57 3.99 -17.91
CA VAL A 140 2.39 2.64 -18.48
C VAL A 140 3.32 1.63 -17.80
N LYS A 141 4.60 1.96 -17.65
CA LYS A 141 5.56 1.09 -16.96
C LYS A 141 5.12 0.78 -15.52
N MET A 142 4.68 1.79 -14.77
CA MET A 142 4.20 1.60 -13.39
C MET A 142 2.96 0.70 -13.33
N VAL A 143 2.01 0.86 -14.26
CA VAL A 143 0.82 0.00 -14.36
C VAL A 143 1.22 -1.44 -14.65
N LEU A 144 2.14 -1.69 -15.57
CA LEU A 144 2.62 -3.04 -15.88
C LEU A 144 3.31 -3.72 -14.68
N ILE A 145 4.11 -2.95 -13.92
CA ILE A 145 4.72 -3.45 -12.69
C ILE A 145 3.64 -3.80 -11.66
N GLN A 146 2.66 -2.90 -11.47
CA GLN A 146 1.56 -3.13 -10.54
C GLN A 146 0.77 -4.38 -10.90
N GLN A 147 0.34 -4.54 -12.14
CA GLN A 147 -0.41 -5.72 -12.61
C GLN A 147 0.36 -7.03 -12.36
N ALA A 148 1.66 -7.04 -12.68
CA ALA A 148 2.50 -8.21 -12.46
C ALA A 148 2.65 -8.53 -10.96
N SER A 149 2.85 -7.50 -10.14
CA SER A 149 2.93 -7.64 -8.68
C SER A 149 1.64 -8.17 -8.08
N GLU A 150 0.49 -7.64 -8.50
CA GLU A 150 -0.84 -8.05 -8.03
C GLU A 150 -1.20 -9.49 -8.41
N SER A 151 -0.72 -9.95 -9.57
CA SER A 151 -0.90 -11.34 -10.01
C SER A 151 0.14 -12.31 -9.44
N GLY A 152 1.12 -11.84 -8.66
CA GLY A 152 2.24 -12.64 -8.17
C GLY A 152 3.20 -13.09 -9.27
N ASP A 153 3.23 -12.40 -10.43
CA ASP A 153 4.13 -12.68 -11.54
C ASP A 153 5.47 -11.94 -11.37
N ASP A 154 6.36 -12.46 -10.53
CA ASP A 154 7.70 -11.89 -10.31
C ASP A 154 8.50 -11.78 -11.62
N ALA A 155 8.31 -12.71 -12.55
CA ALA A 155 8.93 -12.66 -13.87
C ALA A 155 8.36 -11.50 -14.70
N GLY A 156 7.07 -11.20 -14.56
CA GLY A 156 6.40 -10.04 -15.15
C GLY A 156 6.96 -8.72 -14.61
N VAL A 157 7.15 -8.62 -13.31
CA VAL A 157 7.81 -7.46 -12.67
C VAL A 157 9.21 -7.27 -13.22
N ALA A 158 10.02 -8.34 -13.29
CA ALA A 158 11.36 -8.29 -13.84
C ALA A 158 11.35 -7.85 -15.32
N ARG A 159 10.45 -8.41 -16.15
CA ARG A 159 10.27 -7.99 -17.56
C ARG A 159 9.90 -6.52 -17.70
N ALA A 160 9.00 -6.01 -16.85
CA ALA A 160 8.59 -4.60 -16.89
C ALA A 160 9.70 -3.63 -16.45
N GLN A 161 10.71 -4.13 -15.72
CA GLN A 161 11.88 -3.36 -15.28
C GLN A 161 13.11 -3.53 -16.19
N GLU A 162 13.12 -4.53 -17.05
CA GLU A 162 14.24 -4.84 -17.94
C GLU A 162 14.61 -3.66 -18.87
N LYS A 163 15.90 -3.46 -19.11
CA LYS A 163 16.40 -2.45 -20.07
C LYS A 163 16.46 -3.09 -21.48
N SER A 164 15.30 -3.31 -22.12
CA SER A 164 15.22 -3.89 -23.46
C SER A 164 14.45 -3.00 -24.43
N VAL A 165 14.79 -3.12 -25.73
CA VAL A 165 14.09 -2.41 -26.82
C VAL A 165 12.66 -2.92 -26.95
N SER A 166 12.43 -4.21 -26.78
CA SER A 166 11.10 -4.81 -26.88
C SER A 166 10.14 -4.25 -25.83
N ARG A 167 10.61 -4.12 -24.59
CA ARG A 167 9.85 -3.47 -23.52
C ARG A 167 9.51 -2.02 -23.87
N LYS A 168 10.49 -1.28 -24.41
CA LYS A 168 10.29 0.13 -24.78
C LYS A 168 9.26 0.30 -25.90
N ILE A 169 9.24 -0.61 -26.86
CA ILE A 169 8.23 -0.65 -27.92
C ILE A 169 6.84 -0.96 -27.32
N GLN A 170 6.76 -1.89 -26.38
CA GLN A 170 5.53 -2.23 -25.70
C GLN A 170 4.97 -1.03 -24.91
N GLU A 171 5.82 -0.36 -24.11
CA GLU A 171 5.44 0.87 -23.40
C GLU A 171 4.90 1.94 -24.34
N LEU A 172 5.58 2.16 -25.47
CA LEU A 172 5.15 3.17 -26.46
C LEU A 172 3.78 2.82 -27.04
N ARG A 173 3.54 1.56 -27.39
CA ARG A 173 2.25 1.12 -27.94
C ARG A 173 1.11 1.35 -26.94
N TYR A 174 1.30 0.95 -25.69
CA TYR A 174 0.31 1.22 -24.65
C TYR A 174 0.13 2.72 -24.38
N ALA A 175 1.21 3.50 -24.40
CA ALA A 175 1.14 4.95 -24.22
C ALA A 175 0.31 5.61 -25.34
N VAL A 176 0.48 5.19 -26.60
CA VAL A 176 -0.33 5.68 -27.73
C VAL A 176 -1.80 5.29 -27.58
N ALA A 177 -2.09 4.06 -27.16
CA ALA A 177 -3.46 3.61 -26.91
C ALA A 177 -4.12 4.38 -25.75
N LEU A 178 -3.36 4.63 -24.69
CA LEU A 178 -3.83 5.35 -23.50
C LEU A 178 -4.18 6.81 -23.82
N GLU A 179 -3.35 7.53 -24.59
CA GLU A 179 -3.59 8.92 -24.96
C GLU A 179 -4.76 9.13 -25.96
N LYS A 180 -5.27 8.05 -26.54
CA LYS A 180 -6.55 8.09 -27.29
C LYS A 180 -7.77 8.10 -26.36
N ARG A 181 -7.62 7.63 -25.13
CA ARG A 181 -8.71 7.45 -24.15
C ARG A 181 -8.68 8.48 -23.03
N LEU A 182 -7.49 8.91 -22.61
CA LEU A 182 -7.26 9.83 -21.51
C LEU A 182 -6.58 11.09 -22.01
N ASN A 183 -7.01 12.23 -21.49
CA ASN A 183 -6.30 13.49 -21.72
C ASN A 183 -5.05 13.58 -20.81
N LYS A 184 -4.20 14.57 -21.07
CA LYS A 184 -2.94 14.77 -20.34
C LYS A 184 -3.13 15.00 -18.84
N GLU A 185 -4.17 15.71 -18.44
CA GLU A 185 -4.49 15.96 -17.02
C GLU A 185 -4.88 14.66 -16.31
N GLN A 186 -5.70 13.82 -16.94
CA GLN A 186 -6.07 12.52 -16.40
C GLN A 186 -4.87 11.56 -16.27
N ILE A 187 -3.93 11.64 -17.23
CA ILE A 187 -2.70 10.84 -17.16
C ILE A 187 -1.82 11.34 -16.01
N LEU A 188 -1.64 12.66 -15.86
CA LEU A 188 -0.85 13.24 -14.78
C LEU A 188 -1.46 12.93 -13.41
N GLU A 189 -2.79 13.03 -13.28
CA GLU A 189 -3.51 12.64 -12.06
C GLU A 189 -3.19 11.20 -11.64
N ARG A 190 -3.36 10.27 -12.58
CA ARG A 190 -3.09 8.85 -12.33
C ARG A 190 -1.63 8.58 -12.04
N TYR A 191 -0.72 9.24 -12.75
CA TYR A 191 0.72 9.16 -12.50
C TYR A 191 1.09 9.58 -11.08
N LEU A 192 0.62 10.76 -10.63
CA LEU A 192 0.92 11.29 -9.30
C LEU A 192 0.33 10.45 -8.17
N ASN A 193 -0.79 9.78 -8.41
CA ASN A 193 -1.43 8.87 -7.46
C ASN A 193 -0.80 7.46 -7.46
N LEU A 194 -0.16 7.04 -8.56
CA LEU A 194 0.45 5.72 -8.68
C LEU A 194 1.91 5.69 -8.23
N ALA A 195 2.66 6.78 -8.44
CA ALA A 195 4.08 6.85 -8.20
C ALA A 195 4.47 6.47 -6.76
N TYR A 196 5.56 5.72 -6.63
CA TYR A 196 6.17 5.42 -5.35
C TYR A 196 7.17 6.53 -4.98
N TYR A 197 7.04 7.08 -3.77
CA TYR A 197 7.84 8.18 -3.26
C TYR A 197 8.86 7.77 -2.18
N GLY A 198 9.02 6.48 -1.93
CA GLY A 198 9.89 5.97 -0.86
C GLY A 198 9.17 5.78 0.47
N ASP A 199 9.84 5.12 1.41
CA ASP A 199 9.41 4.86 2.79
C ASP A 199 7.93 4.41 2.92
N GLY A 200 7.52 3.48 2.05
CA GLY A 200 6.16 2.93 2.02
C GLY A 200 5.08 3.88 1.48
N SER A 201 5.43 5.05 0.96
CA SER A 201 4.47 6.07 0.50
C SER A 201 4.18 5.93 -0.99
N TYR A 202 2.97 5.54 -1.34
CA TYR A 202 2.46 5.43 -2.70
C TYR A 202 1.48 6.56 -2.98
N GLY A 203 1.70 7.29 -4.06
CA GLY A 203 0.93 8.48 -4.41
C GLY A 203 1.31 9.73 -3.62
N VAL A 204 1.07 10.88 -4.25
CA VAL A 204 1.51 12.19 -3.78
C VAL A 204 0.88 12.61 -2.45
N GLU A 205 -0.38 12.22 -2.19
CA GLU A 205 -1.05 12.57 -0.92
C GLU A 205 -0.45 11.81 0.27
N ALA A 206 -0.20 10.50 0.11
CA ALA A 206 0.44 9.71 1.15
C ALA A 206 1.86 10.22 1.44
N ALA A 207 2.63 10.55 0.39
CA ALA A 207 3.97 11.11 0.52
C ALA A 207 3.97 12.48 1.19
N ALA A 208 3.07 13.39 0.83
CA ALA A 208 2.96 14.72 1.43
C ALA A 208 2.67 14.65 2.94
N ARG A 209 1.74 13.76 3.32
CA ARG A 209 1.42 13.52 4.74
C ARG A 209 2.57 12.87 5.48
N HIS A 210 3.21 11.87 4.86
CA HIS A 210 4.31 11.17 5.49
C HIS A 210 5.52 12.07 5.73
N TYR A 211 6.02 12.75 4.71
CA TYR A 211 7.26 13.50 4.83
C TYR A 211 7.12 14.89 5.43
N PHE A 212 5.95 15.52 5.30
CA PHE A 212 5.78 16.95 5.64
C PHE A 212 4.61 17.26 6.56
N ASP A 213 3.76 16.28 6.87
CA ASP A 213 2.53 16.45 7.65
C ASP A 213 1.59 17.50 7.04
N VAL A 214 1.46 17.49 5.70
CA VAL A 214 0.55 18.35 4.94
C VAL A 214 -0.23 17.55 3.91
N GLY A 215 -1.35 18.09 3.41
CA GLY A 215 -2.02 17.51 2.24
C GLY A 215 -1.28 17.83 0.94
N ALA A 216 -1.47 17.00 -0.11
CA ALA A 216 -0.88 17.24 -1.42
C ALA A 216 -1.26 18.62 -2.02
N LYS A 217 -2.41 19.16 -1.63
CA LYS A 217 -2.89 20.48 -2.02
C LYS A 217 -2.01 21.61 -1.47
N ASP A 218 -1.42 21.40 -0.32
CA ASP A 218 -0.74 22.43 0.47
C ASP A 218 0.79 22.37 0.33
N LEU A 219 1.30 21.52 -0.57
CA LEU A 219 2.73 21.40 -0.87
C LEU A 219 3.28 22.71 -1.43
N ASP A 220 4.33 23.21 -0.79
CA ASP A 220 5.12 24.37 -1.27
C ASP A 220 6.16 23.98 -2.34
N LEU A 221 6.96 24.95 -2.80
CA LEU A 221 7.96 24.74 -3.85
C LEU A 221 9.09 23.80 -3.39
N ALA A 222 9.59 23.93 -2.17
CA ALA A 222 10.67 23.09 -1.65
C ALA A 222 10.21 21.63 -1.48
N GLN A 223 9.03 21.43 -0.92
CA GLN A 223 8.38 20.14 -0.71
C GLN A 223 8.04 19.47 -2.05
N SER A 224 7.45 20.24 -2.97
CA SER A 224 7.10 19.76 -4.32
C SER A 224 8.33 19.33 -5.11
N ALA A 225 9.41 20.13 -5.08
CA ALA A 225 10.66 19.78 -5.72
C ALA A 225 11.33 18.54 -5.08
N MET A 226 11.22 18.40 -3.75
CA MET A 226 11.67 17.19 -3.05
C MET A 226 10.93 15.97 -3.59
N LEU A 227 9.61 15.94 -3.52
CA LEU A 227 8.80 14.79 -3.96
C LEU A 227 9.05 14.48 -5.45
N ALA A 228 9.03 15.48 -6.32
CA ALA A 228 9.30 15.27 -7.74
C ALA A 228 10.71 14.66 -7.99
N GLY A 229 11.66 14.96 -7.13
CA GLY A 229 13.00 14.38 -7.18
C GLY A 229 13.06 12.91 -6.76
N LEU A 230 12.20 12.48 -5.82
CA LEU A 230 12.22 11.11 -5.29
C LEU A 230 11.82 10.07 -6.32
N VAL A 231 10.89 10.37 -7.23
CA VAL A 231 10.25 9.38 -8.13
C VAL A 231 11.27 8.63 -8.99
N GLN A 232 12.39 9.24 -9.34
CA GLN A 232 13.43 8.60 -10.17
C GLN A 232 14.11 7.42 -9.45
N ASN A 233 14.39 7.55 -8.15
CA ASN A 233 15.03 6.52 -7.33
C ASN A 233 14.62 6.67 -5.85
N PRO A 234 13.38 6.33 -5.51
CA PRO A 234 12.77 6.67 -4.22
C PRO A 234 13.49 6.07 -3.01
N VAL A 235 14.17 4.94 -3.17
CA VAL A 235 14.93 4.33 -2.07
C VAL A 235 16.26 5.06 -1.84
N ALA A 236 16.98 5.40 -2.90
CA ALA A 236 18.30 6.05 -2.79
C ALA A 236 18.18 7.54 -2.44
N THR A 237 17.05 8.17 -2.71
CA THR A 237 16.83 9.62 -2.46
C THR A 237 15.85 9.88 -1.32
N ASP A 238 15.54 8.90 -0.48
CA ASP A 238 14.64 9.03 0.66
C ASP A 238 15.16 10.06 1.68
N PRO A 239 14.43 11.16 1.96
CA PRO A 239 14.89 12.21 2.85
C PRO A 239 15.01 11.80 4.32
N VAL A 240 14.30 10.73 4.75
CA VAL A 240 14.40 10.20 6.11
C VAL A 240 15.73 9.46 6.31
N HIS A 241 16.15 8.67 5.34
CA HIS A 241 17.33 7.82 5.44
C HIS A 241 18.56 8.42 4.75
N GLN A 242 18.35 9.21 3.69
CA GLN A 242 19.42 9.82 2.86
C GLN A 242 19.23 11.34 2.65
N PRO A 243 19.18 12.16 3.73
CA PRO A 243 18.76 13.57 3.66
C PRO A 243 19.64 14.43 2.75
N THR A 244 20.94 14.12 2.67
CA THR A 244 21.87 14.87 1.80
C THR A 244 21.58 14.59 0.32
N ILE A 245 21.42 13.31 -0.05
CA ILE A 245 21.15 12.90 -1.43
C ILE A 245 19.77 13.43 -1.86
N ALA A 246 18.78 13.36 -0.97
CA ALA A 246 17.44 13.91 -1.20
C ALA A 246 17.48 15.43 -1.48
N ARG A 247 18.24 16.18 -0.67
CA ARG A 247 18.42 17.62 -0.87
C ARG A 247 19.08 17.92 -2.21
N ASP A 248 20.17 17.23 -2.52
CA ASP A 248 20.89 17.44 -3.78
C ASP A 248 19.98 17.14 -4.99
N ARG A 249 19.15 16.09 -4.89
CA ARG A 249 18.16 15.76 -5.93
C ARG A 249 17.04 16.81 -6.02
N ARG A 250 16.54 17.32 -4.90
CA ARG A 250 15.61 18.47 -4.87
C ARG A 250 16.19 19.66 -5.60
N ASP A 251 17.46 19.99 -5.34
CA ASP A 251 18.12 21.14 -5.91
C ASP A 251 18.33 21.00 -7.44
N VAL A 252 18.49 19.76 -7.95
CA VAL A 252 18.41 19.47 -9.39
C VAL A 252 17.05 19.83 -9.96
N VAL A 253 15.94 19.47 -9.27
CA VAL A 253 14.58 19.83 -9.69
C VAL A 253 14.39 21.35 -9.69
N LEU A 254 14.79 22.04 -8.61
CA LEU A 254 14.74 23.51 -8.52
C LEU A 254 15.56 24.18 -9.62
N GLY A 255 16.74 23.65 -9.92
CA GLY A 255 17.56 24.11 -11.04
C GLY A 255 16.84 23.96 -12.39
N ARG A 256 16.12 22.85 -12.58
CA ARG A 256 15.32 22.62 -13.81
C ARG A 256 14.14 23.58 -13.93
N ILE A 257 13.42 23.83 -12.83
CA ILE A 257 12.33 24.81 -12.76
C ILE A 257 12.84 26.21 -13.13
N GLY A 258 14.01 26.61 -12.60
CA GLY A 258 14.64 27.87 -12.93
C GLY A 258 15.08 27.99 -14.39
N GLN A 259 15.67 26.94 -14.99
CA GLN A 259 16.03 26.90 -16.41
C GLN A 259 14.83 27.08 -17.34
N LEU A 260 13.66 26.64 -16.89
CA LEU A 260 12.40 26.76 -17.63
C LEU A 260 11.66 28.08 -17.36
N GLY A 261 12.13 28.91 -16.45
CA GLY A 261 11.50 30.18 -16.07
C GLY A 261 10.17 30.03 -15.35
N LEU A 262 9.95 28.90 -14.66
CA LEU A 262 8.67 28.54 -14.00
C LEU A 262 8.53 29.07 -12.57
N ALA A 263 9.61 29.60 -11.99
CA ALA A 263 9.63 30.27 -10.68
C ALA A 263 10.65 31.40 -10.68
N THR A 264 10.46 32.38 -9.78
CA THR A 264 11.40 33.50 -9.66
C THR A 264 12.70 33.05 -9.00
N PRO A 265 13.84 33.73 -9.28
CA PRO A 265 15.12 33.45 -8.59
C PRO A 265 14.97 33.52 -7.06
N THR A 266 14.21 34.49 -6.56
CA THR A 266 13.95 34.65 -5.13
C THR A 266 13.25 33.44 -4.51
N ASP A 267 12.21 32.91 -5.17
CA ASP A 267 11.48 31.73 -4.71
C ASP A 267 12.35 30.47 -4.74
N LEU A 268 13.16 30.32 -5.80
CA LEU A 268 14.09 29.20 -5.94
C LEU A 268 15.16 29.22 -4.84
N ASP A 269 15.69 30.39 -4.51
CA ASP A 269 16.69 30.54 -3.46
C ASP A 269 16.09 30.33 -2.07
N ALA A 270 14.84 30.75 -1.84
CA ALA A 270 14.09 30.45 -0.63
C ALA A 270 13.88 28.92 -0.48
N ALA A 271 13.43 28.26 -1.55
CA ALA A 271 13.19 26.81 -1.55
C ALA A 271 14.48 25.99 -1.29
N ARG A 272 15.63 26.41 -1.84
CA ARG A 272 16.93 25.76 -1.57
C ARG A 272 17.36 25.89 -0.12
N ARG A 273 17.07 27.03 0.54
CA ARG A 273 17.41 27.25 1.95
C ARG A 273 16.48 26.53 2.92
N THR A 274 15.29 26.10 2.48
CA THR A 274 14.34 25.37 3.32
C THR A 274 14.88 23.98 3.67
N PRO A 275 15.14 23.68 4.95
CA PRO A 275 15.61 22.37 5.37
C PRO A 275 14.48 21.34 5.34
N PHE A 276 14.84 20.06 5.22
CA PHE A 276 13.89 18.97 5.50
C PHE A 276 13.76 18.80 7.01
N ASP A 277 12.55 18.99 7.52
CA ASP A 277 12.25 18.85 8.96
C ASP A 277 11.83 17.42 9.29
N ARG A 278 12.74 16.62 9.84
CA ARG A 278 12.50 15.23 10.23
C ARG A 278 11.49 15.08 11.37
N SER A 279 11.25 16.12 12.16
CA SER A 279 10.26 16.09 13.25
C SER A 279 8.82 16.04 12.74
N ARG A 280 8.61 16.44 11.51
CA ARG A 280 7.30 16.40 10.82
C ARG A 280 7.01 15.06 10.14
N VAL A 281 7.98 14.14 10.11
CA VAL A 281 7.77 12.83 9.48
C VAL A 281 6.76 12.02 10.28
N GLN A 282 5.63 11.72 9.65
CA GLN A 282 4.55 10.95 10.26
C GLN A 282 4.74 9.46 9.98
N ARG A 283 4.98 8.68 11.04
CA ARG A 283 4.96 7.22 10.93
C ARG A 283 3.52 6.75 10.77
N GLN A 284 3.23 6.16 9.64
CA GLN A 284 1.93 5.56 9.36
C GLN A 284 1.87 4.16 9.98
N THR A 285 0.96 3.95 10.93
CA THR A 285 0.72 2.62 11.50
C THR A 285 -0.11 1.78 10.53
N ASN A 286 0.34 0.55 10.24
CA ASN A 286 -0.40 -0.43 9.44
C ASN A 286 -0.83 -1.58 10.34
N GLY A 287 -2.13 -1.83 10.40
CA GLY A 287 -2.68 -2.85 11.28
C GLY A 287 -2.91 -2.36 12.71
N CYS A 288 -2.91 -3.29 13.65
CA CYS A 288 -3.33 -3.01 15.03
C CYS A 288 -2.17 -2.73 15.99
N GLN A 289 -0.97 -3.21 15.66
CA GLN A 289 0.20 -2.99 16.49
C GLN A 289 0.58 -1.50 16.49
N GLY A 290 0.79 -0.94 17.68
CA GLY A 290 1.10 0.49 17.83
C GLY A 290 -0.10 1.43 17.76
N THR A 291 -1.33 0.93 17.58
CA THR A 291 -2.55 1.73 17.74
C THR A 291 -2.85 1.97 19.21
N ARG A 292 -3.70 2.96 19.49
CA ARG A 292 -4.11 3.30 20.86
C ARG A 292 -4.82 2.15 21.57
N TYR A 293 -5.63 1.36 20.83
CA TYR A 293 -6.42 0.24 21.36
C TYR A 293 -6.18 -1.03 20.53
N PRO A 294 -4.99 -1.67 20.66
CA PRO A 294 -4.56 -2.71 19.73
C PRO A 294 -5.44 -3.98 19.77
N PHE A 295 -5.94 -4.38 20.94
CA PHE A 295 -6.79 -5.58 21.08
C PHE A 295 -8.20 -5.35 20.55
N LEU A 296 -8.75 -4.15 20.74
CA LEU A 296 -10.00 -3.75 20.13
C LEU A 296 -9.89 -3.71 18.60
N CYS A 297 -8.79 -3.16 18.09
CA CYS A 297 -8.48 -3.19 16.66
C CYS A 297 -8.41 -4.62 16.13
N ASP A 298 -7.72 -5.53 16.82
CA ASP A 298 -7.60 -6.94 16.38
C ASP A 298 -8.96 -7.65 16.36
N TYR A 299 -9.78 -7.39 17.35
CA TYR A 299 -11.16 -7.88 17.37
C TYR A 299 -11.96 -7.39 16.15
N VAL A 300 -11.90 -6.09 15.84
CA VAL A 300 -12.57 -5.50 14.67
C VAL A 300 -12.03 -6.13 13.38
N LYS A 301 -10.71 -6.21 13.21
CA LYS A 301 -10.07 -6.84 12.05
C LYS A 301 -10.55 -8.28 11.84
N ARG A 302 -10.54 -9.12 12.88
CA ARG A 302 -10.99 -10.51 12.81
C ARG A 302 -12.48 -10.62 12.51
N SER A 303 -13.28 -9.72 13.06
CA SER A 303 -14.72 -9.63 12.77
C SER A 303 -14.96 -9.27 11.29
N LEU A 304 -14.22 -8.33 10.74
CA LEU A 304 -14.27 -7.96 9.32
C LEU A 304 -13.90 -9.13 8.40
N GLN A 305 -12.90 -9.94 8.79
CA GLN A 305 -12.52 -11.13 8.03
C GLN A 305 -13.60 -12.23 7.98
N ARG A 306 -14.69 -12.08 8.75
CA ARG A 306 -15.86 -12.97 8.74
C ARG A 306 -17.03 -12.43 7.94
N LEU A 307 -16.99 -11.17 7.52
CA LEU A 307 -18.08 -10.54 6.77
C LEU A 307 -18.07 -11.01 5.31
N PRO A 308 -19.10 -11.76 4.85
CA PRO A 308 -19.17 -12.23 3.45
C PRO A 308 -19.16 -11.08 2.43
N ALA A 309 -19.60 -9.88 2.82
CA ALA A 309 -19.60 -8.70 1.98
C ALA A 309 -18.19 -8.27 1.51
N LEU A 310 -17.14 -8.68 2.22
CA LEU A 310 -15.76 -8.36 1.87
C LEU A 310 -15.10 -9.42 0.98
N GLY A 311 -15.73 -10.58 0.75
CA GLY A 311 -15.17 -11.64 -0.09
C GLY A 311 -15.69 -13.04 0.33
N ASN A 312 -15.43 -14.03 -0.51
CA ASN A 312 -15.89 -15.40 -0.29
C ASN A 312 -15.00 -16.17 0.70
N THR A 313 -13.72 -15.86 0.72
CA THR A 313 -12.72 -16.50 1.60
C THR A 313 -12.13 -15.49 2.60
N PRO A 314 -11.57 -15.96 3.75
CA PRO A 314 -10.89 -15.09 4.69
C PRO A 314 -9.70 -14.32 4.05
N ALA A 315 -9.02 -14.93 3.09
CA ALA A 315 -7.92 -14.30 2.35
C ALA A 315 -8.41 -13.14 1.49
N GLU A 316 -9.47 -13.37 0.68
CA GLU A 316 -10.10 -12.32 -0.12
C GLU A 316 -10.61 -11.15 0.75
N ARG A 317 -11.20 -11.44 1.90
CA ARG A 317 -11.70 -10.42 2.84
C ARG A 317 -10.56 -9.57 3.41
N LEU A 318 -9.43 -10.21 3.73
CA LEU A 318 -8.24 -9.50 4.19
C LEU A 318 -7.64 -8.64 3.07
N GLU A 319 -7.62 -9.14 1.84
CA GLU A 319 -7.17 -8.39 0.67
C GLU A 319 -8.08 -7.18 0.43
N THR A 320 -9.40 -7.37 0.43
CA THR A 320 -10.37 -6.26 0.31
C THR A 320 -10.17 -5.23 1.42
N LEU A 321 -9.93 -5.66 2.67
CA LEU A 321 -9.65 -4.75 3.77
C LEU A 321 -8.35 -3.95 3.54
N LYS A 322 -7.33 -4.54 2.94
CA LYS A 322 -6.04 -3.87 2.73
C LYS A 322 -5.97 -3.02 1.46
N ARG A 323 -6.79 -3.31 0.46
CA ARG A 323 -6.68 -2.73 -0.88
C ARG A 323 -7.92 -1.95 -1.32
N GLY A 324 -9.03 -2.12 -0.61
CA GLY A 324 -10.34 -1.63 -1.04
C GLY A 324 -10.64 -0.16 -0.72
N GLY A 325 -9.75 0.57 -0.06
CA GLY A 325 -9.99 1.98 0.29
C GLY A 325 -11.20 2.21 1.20
N LEU A 326 -11.55 1.22 2.03
CA LEU A 326 -12.78 1.22 2.81
C LEU A 326 -12.73 2.25 3.94
N THR A 327 -13.85 2.89 4.21
CA THR A 327 -14.10 3.60 5.46
C THR A 327 -15.11 2.78 6.26
N ILE A 328 -14.65 2.22 7.38
CA ILE A 328 -15.42 1.33 8.24
C ILE A 328 -15.73 2.12 9.50
N GLU A 329 -17.00 2.43 9.70
CA GLU A 329 -17.49 3.14 10.88
C GLU A 329 -17.89 2.14 11.96
N THR A 330 -17.51 2.40 13.21
CA THR A 330 -17.88 1.60 14.37
C THR A 330 -18.61 2.46 15.39
N GLU A 331 -19.41 1.81 16.25
CA GLU A 331 -20.08 2.46 17.38
C GLU A 331 -19.19 2.56 18.65
N ILE A 332 -17.88 2.25 18.50
CA ILE A 332 -16.94 2.27 19.62
C ILE A 332 -16.70 3.70 20.07
N ASP A 333 -17.06 3.99 21.34
CA ASP A 333 -16.85 5.28 21.95
C ASP A 333 -15.48 5.36 22.64
N PRO A 334 -14.57 6.26 22.20
CA PRO A 334 -13.25 6.40 22.81
C PRO A 334 -13.31 6.72 24.31
N ALA A 335 -14.28 7.50 24.74
CA ALA A 335 -14.39 7.88 26.16
C ALA A 335 -14.74 6.67 27.04
N THR A 336 -15.66 5.82 26.56
CA THR A 336 -16.04 4.57 27.22
C THR A 336 -14.88 3.57 27.23
N GLN A 337 -14.17 3.44 26.09
CA GLN A 337 -12.98 2.58 25.99
C GLN A 337 -11.88 3.02 26.96
N ASP A 338 -11.56 4.30 27.01
CA ASP A 338 -10.60 4.86 27.96
C ASP A 338 -11.00 4.66 29.43
N ALA A 339 -12.30 4.80 29.74
CA ALA A 339 -12.79 4.57 31.09
C ALA A 339 -12.62 3.10 31.50
N ALA A 340 -12.92 2.15 30.61
CA ALA A 340 -12.73 0.73 30.85
C ALA A 340 -11.24 0.39 31.05
N GLU A 341 -10.35 0.89 30.20
CA GLU A 341 -8.91 0.69 30.33
C GLU A 341 -8.32 1.27 31.62
N ARG A 342 -8.76 2.48 32.00
CA ARG A 342 -8.35 3.11 33.28
C ARG A 342 -8.84 2.32 34.47
N ALA A 343 -10.09 1.86 34.47
CA ALA A 343 -10.65 1.07 35.56
C ALA A 343 -9.84 -0.21 35.82
N ILE A 344 -9.50 -0.93 34.76
CA ILE A 344 -8.66 -2.13 34.86
C ILE A 344 -7.24 -1.76 35.35
N ALA A 345 -6.60 -0.77 34.72
CA ALA A 345 -5.22 -0.39 35.04
C ALA A 345 -5.04 0.10 36.50
N ASN A 346 -6.07 0.69 37.07
CA ASN A 346 -6.07 1.11 38.47
C ASN A 346 -6.23 -0.06 39.46
N THR A 347 -6.64 -1.23 38.96
CA THR A 347 -6.94 -2.39 39.81
C THR A 347 -5.90 -3.49 39.66
N VAL A 348 -5.43 -3.76 38.44
CA VAL A 348 -4.49 -4.85 38.11
C VAL A 348 -3.38 -4.30 37.21
N ASP A 349 -2.13 -4.39 37.67
CA ASP A 349 -0.96 -3.98 36.87
C ASP A 349 -0.80 -4.88 35.63
N ALA A 350 -0.29 -4.33 34.54
CA ALA A 350 -0.06 -5.08 33.31
C ALA A 350 0.93 -6.24 33.47
N ARG A 351 1.85 -6.16 34.45
CA ARG A 351 2.89 -7.16 34.74
C ARG A 351 2.42 -8.23 35.73
N ASP A 352 1.23 -8.04 36.35
CA ASP A 352 0.68 -9.05 37.23
C ASP A 352 0.46 -10.36 36.47
N PRO A 353 0.66 -11.53 37.14
CA PRO A 353 0.35 -12.83 36.56
C PRO A 353 -1.15 -13.03 36.35
N VAL A 354 -1.99 -12.21 37.01
CA VAL A 354 -3.44 -12.25 36.91
C VAL A 354 -3.89 -11.43 35.70
N ILE A 355 -4.86 -11.98 34.97
CA ILE A 355 -5.50 -11.30 33.86
C ILE A 355 -6.83 -10.72 34.30
N SER A 356 -7.06 -9.45 34.00
CA SER A 356 -8.33 -8.77 34.16
C SER A 356 -8.84 -8.25 32.82
N THR A 357 -10.09 -8.53 32.47
CA THR A 357 -10.73 -8.09 31.24
C THR A 357 -12.06 -7.43 31.53
N MET A 358 -12.48 -6.54 30.63
CA MET A 358 -13.80 -5.92 30.65
C MET A 358 -14.32 -5.79 29.23
N THR A 359 -15.55 -6.29 29.00
CA THR A 359 -16.31 -6.07 27.77
C THR A 359 -17.61 -5.40 28.12
N MET A 360 -17.88 -4.22 27.53
CA MET A 360 -19.12 -3.46 27.73
C MET A 360 -19.99 -3.57 26.50
N ILE A 361 -21.21 -4.04 26.69
CA ILE A 361 -22.18 -4.28 25.61
C ILE A 361 -23.41 -3.41 25.87
N LYS A 362 -23.89 -2.73 24.83
CA LYS A 362 -25.10 -1.91 24.88
C LYS A 362 -26.34 -2.81 24.97
N PRO A 363 -27.14 -2.72 26.02
CA PRO A 363 -28.34 -3.51 26.17
C PRO A 363 -29.31 -3.32 24.99
N GLY A 364 -29.97 -4.42 24.60
CA GLY A 364 -30.98 -4.43 23.53
C GLY A 364 -30.42 -4.42 22.10
N SER A 365 -29.16 -3.97 21.87
CA SER A 365 -28.55 -3.95 20.54
C SER A 365 -27.41 -4.96 20.36
N GLY A 366 -26.76 -5.39 21.45
CA GLY A 366 -25.58 -6.25 21.39
C GLY A 366 -24.30 -5.55 20.91
N LEU A 367 -24.33 -4.23 20.69
CA LEU A 367 -23.15 -3.47 20.23
C LEU A 367 -22.09 -3.41 21.34
N ILE A 368 -20.84 -3.69 20.98
CA ILE A 368 -19.69 -3.58 21.86
C ILE A 368 -19.29 -2.10 21.96
N LEU A 369 -19.36 -1.54 23.16
CA LEU A 369 -18.99 -0.15 23.45
C LEU A 369 -17.52 -0.02 23.85
N ALA A 370 -16.98 -1.01 24.56
CA ALA A 370 -15.59 -1.08 24.96
C ALA A 370 -15.13 -2.53 25.16
N MET A 371 -13.85 -2.73 24.93
CA MET A 371 -13.17 -4.00 25.20
C MET A 371 -11.76 -3.70 25.72
N ALA A 372 -11.49 -4.06 26.96
CA ALA A 372 -10.26 -3.70 27.62
C ALA A 372 -9.65 -4.91 28.37
N GLN A 373 -8.35 -4.87 28.59
CA GLN A 373 -7.60 -5.83 29.39
C GLN A 373 -6.42 -5.13 30.09
N ASN A 374 -5.89 -5.73 31.21
CA ASN A 374 -4.76 -5.12 31.91
C ASN A 374 -3.48 -5.09 31.08
N ARG A 375 -3.23 -6.08 30.20
CA ARG A 375 -2.10 -6.10 29.25
C ARG A 375 -2.48 -5.36 27.99
N ARG A 376 -2.28 -4.04 27.97
CA ARG A 376 -2.79 -3.15 26.91
C ARG A 376 -1.91 -3.05 25.67
N THR A 377 -0.67 -3.56 25.70
CA THR A 377 0.30 -3.41 24.63
C THR A 377 0.55 -4.75 23.93
N MET A 378 0.46 -4.77 22.60
CA MET A 378 0.89 -5.91 21.80
C MET A 378 2.40 -5.98 21.68
N GLY A 379 2.96 -7.18 21.95
CA GLY A 379 4.39 -7.44 21.84
C GLY A 379 4.81 -8.72 22.56
N ASP A 380 6.11 -9.02 22.49
CA ASP A 380 6.72 -10.25 23.01
C ASP A 380 7.32 -10.09 24.41
N ASP A 381 7.43 -8.87 24.94
CA ASP A 381 8.01 -8.62 26.25
C ASP A 381 6.98 -8.87 27.37
N ALA A 382 6.86 -10.12 27.78
CA ALA A 382 5.97 -10.50 28.88
C ALA A 382 6.35 -9.84 30.22
N ALA A 383 7.62 -9.51 30.45
CA ALA A 383 8.07 -8.83 31.67
C ALA A 383 7.60 -7.38 31.71
N ALA A 384 7.45 -6.73 30.55
CA ALA A 384 6.83 -5.43 30.42
C ALA A 384 5.28 -5.48 30.35
N GLY A 385 4.66 -6.64 30.51
CA GLY A 385 3.21 -6.83 30.44
C GLY A 385 2.67 -6.83 29.02
N GLN A 386 3.51 -7.11 28.01
CA GLN A 386 3.06 -7.23 26.63
C GLN A 386 2.48 -8.63 26.34
N THR A 387 1.62 -8.71 25.34
CA THR A 387 1.02 -9.96 24.85
C THR A 387 0.44 -9.76 23.45
N TYR A 388 0.25 -10.85 22.71
CA TYR A 388 -0.58 -10.87 21.48
C TYR A 388 -1.97 -11.47 21.72
N TYR A 389 -2.24 -12.01 22.93
CA TYR A 389 -3.54 -12.58 23.24
C TYR A 389 -4.56 -11.51 23.60
N ASN A 390 -5.73 -11.57 22.94
CA ASN A 390 -6.88 -10.83 23.37
C ASN A 390 -7.67 -11.67 24.40
N TYR A 391 -7.48 -11.38 25.66
CA TYR A 391 -8.10 -12.12 26.76
C TYR A 391 -9.60 -11.85 26.92
N ALA A 392 -10.14 -10.85 26.22
CA ALA A 392 -11.58 -10.49 26.27
C ALA A 392 -12.42 -11.26 25.27
N VAL A 393 -11.83 -12.14 24.44
CA VAL A 393 -12.53 -12.89 23.39
C VAL A 393 -12.17 -14.38 23.44
N GLY A 394 -13.00 -15.22 22.78
CA GLY A 394 -12.76 -16.66 22.66
C GLY A 394 -11.64 -17.02 21.69
N GLY A 395 -10.99 -18.16 21.94
CA GLY A 395 -10.05 -18.80 21.04
C GLY A 395 -10.72 -19.80 20.08
N ALA A 396 -9.89 -20.61 19.39
CA ALA A 396 -10.34 -21.57 18.38
C ALA A 396 -11.35 -22.62 18.91
N ALA A 397 -11.19 -23.07 20.15
CA ALA A 397 -12.11 -24.04 20.77
C ALA A 397 -13.54 -23.50 20.98
N SER A 398 -13.74 -22.19 20.99
CA SER A 398 -15.08 -21.58 21.04
C SER A 398 -15.87 -21.67 19.74
N GLY A 399 -15.26 -22.24 18.67
CA GLY A 399 -15.81 -22.24 17.31
C GLY A 399 -15.58 -20.93 16.55
N GLU A 400 -15.03 -19.94 17.24
CA GLU A 400 -14.73 -18.64 16.70
C GLU A 400 -13.32 -18.22 17.11
N ASP A 401 -12.33 -18.41 16.23
CA ASP A 401 -10.97 -17.91 16.49
C ASP A 401 -10.93 -16.38 16.36
N LEU A 402 -11.15 -15.71 17.48
CA LEU A 402 -11.01 -14.25 17.62
C LEU A 402 -9.65 -13.84 18.22
N GLY A 403 -8.68 -14.76 18.26
CA GLY A 403 -7.33 -14.51 18.77
C GLY A 403 -7.22 -14.49 20.28
N GLY A 404 -8.20 -15.04 20.97
CA GLY A 404 -8.28 -15.08 22.43
C GLY A 404 -7.90 -16.43 23.06
N ALA A 405 -8.18 -16.53 24.36
CA ALA A 405 -7.96 -17.74 25.13
C ALA A 405 -9.05 -18.79 24.86
N GLU A 406 -8.75 -20.07 25.15
CA GLU A 406 -9.66 -21.20 24.99
C GLU A 406 -10.88 -21.16 25.93
N GLY A 407 -10.97 -20.15 26.79
CA GLY A 407 -12.04 -19.91 27.73
C GLY A 407 -11.55 -19.79 29.17
N TYR A 408 -12.44 -19.35 30.02
CA TYR A 408 -12.23 -19.20 31.45
C TYR A 408 -13.29 -19.97 32.22
N GLN A 409 -12.91 -20.44 33.41
CA GLN A 409 -13.88 -21.06 34.30
C GLN A 409 -14.86 -19.99 34.81
N ALA A 410 -16.12 -20.15 34.46
CA ALA A 410 -17.17 -19.17 34.74
C ALA A 410 -17.46 -19.01 36.24
N GLY A 411 -17.19 -20.03 37.04
CA GLY A 411 -17.48 -20.05 38.47
C GLY A 411 -18.93 -19.73 38.78
N SER A 412 -19.15 -18.99 39.85
CA SER A 412 -20.50 -18.58 40.30
C SER A 412 -21.26 -17.67 39.35
N THR A 413 -20.58 -17.01 38.40
CA THR A 413 -21.25 -16.19 37.38
C THR A 413 -22.22 -17.04 36.54
N PHE A 414 -21.95 -18.34 36.39
CA PHE A 414 -22.82 -19.26 35.66
C PHE A 414 -24.19 -19.49 36.33
N LYS A 415 -24.34 -19.19 37.63
CA LYS A 415 -25.60 -19.30 38.36
C LYS A 415 -26.73 -18.49 37.73
N VAL A 416 -26.43 -17.36 37.10
CA VAL A 416 -27.41 -16.53 36.39
C VAL A 416 -28.08 -17.33 35.25
N PHE A 417 -27.29 -18.07 34.47
CA PHE A 417 -27.84 -18.91 33.38
C PHE A 417 -28.65 -20.09 33.90
N THR A 418 -28.24 -20.69 35.04
CA THR A 418 -28.99 -21.72 35.71
C THR A 418 -30.34 -21.19 36.20
N ALA A 419 -30.35 -19.97 36.77
CA ALA A 419 -31.59 -19.34 37.21
C ALA A 419 -32.51 -19.00 36.02
N ALA A 420 -31.96 -18.45 34.93
CA ALA A 420 -32.72 -18.18 33.72
C ALA A 420 -33.39 -19.44 33.15
N ALA A 421 -32.63 -20.54 33.02
CA ALA A 421 -33.15 -21.81 32.56
C ALA A 421 -34.25 -22.39 33.48
N ALA A 422 -34.12 -22.20 34.79
CA ALA A 422 -35.14 -22.59 35.74
C ALA A 422 -36.46 -21.78 35.55
N LEU A 423 -36.34 -20.48 35.32
CA LEU A 423 -37.49 -19.61 35.04
C LEU A 423 -38.18 -19.96 33.72
N GLU A 424 -37.41 -20.24 32.66
CA GLU A 424 -37.96 -20.73 31.37
C GLU A 424 -38.73 -22.04 31.52
N GLN A 425 -38.32 -22.89 32.48
CA GLN A 425 -39.03 -24.11 32.82
C GLN A 425 -40.24 -23.89 33.77
N GLY A 426 -40.62 -22.65 34.01
CA GLY A 426 -41.77 -22.28 34.83
C GLY A 426 -41.50 -22.30 36.33
N ARG A 427 -40.25 -22.33 36.77
CA ARG A 427 -39.91 -22.22 38.20
C ARG A 427 -40.09 -20.77 38.69
N SER A 428 -40.57 -20.65 39.94
CA SER A 428 -40.77 -19.32 40.55
C SER A 428 -39.46 -18.82 41.21
N PHE A 429 -39.26 -17.50 41.25
CA PHE A 429 -38.21 -16.87 42.06
C PHE A 429 -38.30 -17.16 43.57
N THR A 430 -39.50 -17.51 44.04
CA THR A 430 -39.77 -17.83 45.45
C THR A 430 -39.63 -19.32 45.75
N GLN A 431 -39.28 -20.14 44.76
CA GLN A 431 -39.12 -21.58 44.98
C GLN A 431 -37.91 -21.85 45.86
N THR A 432 -38.11 -22.63 46.90
CA THR A 432 -37.07 -23.08 47.81
C THR A 432 -36.73 -24.53 47.55
N TYR A 433 -35.51 -24.90 47.82
CA TYR A 433 -34.98 -26.25 47.74
C TYR A 433 -34.29 -26.61 49.05
N ASP A 434 -34.42 -27.86 49.44
CA ASP A 434 -33.63 -28.39 50.56
C ASP A 434 -32.17 -28.45 50.11
N ALA A 435 -31.26 -27.80 50.86
CA ALA A 435 -29.82 -27.79 50.65
C ALA A 435 -29.12 -28.38 51.87
N PRO A 436 -29.10 -29.70 52.03
CA PRO A 436 -28.45 -30.34 53.15
C PRO A 436 -26.95 -30.14 53.10
N ASP A 437 -26.27 -30.16 54.28
CA ASP A 437 -24.81 -30.04 54.38
C ASP A 437 -24.05 -31.10 53.56
N GLN A 438 -24.66 -32.23 53.29
CA GLN A 438 -24.12 -33.30 52.45
C GLN A 438 -25.20 -33.88 51.56
N MET A 439 -24.88 -34.06 50.28
CA MET A 439 -25.72 -34.68 49.27
C MET A 439 -24.93 -35.71 48.48
N SER A 440 -25.44 -36.95 48.38
CA SER A 440 -24.86 -37.98 47.54
C SER A 440 -25.35 -37.89 46.12
N PHE A 441 -24.45 -37.93 45.16
CA PHE A 441 -24.75 -38.03 43.73
C PHE A 441 -24.39 -39.41 43.18
N ASP A 442 -24.24 -40.42 44.05
CA ASP A 442 -23.90 -41.79 43.68
C ASP A 442 -24.91 -42.37 42.71
N GLY A 443 -24.42 -42.90 41.61
CA GLY A 443 -25.23 -43.47 40.55
C GLY A 443 -25.85 -42.47 39.58
N GLN A 444 -25.75 -41.18 39.84
CA GLN A 444 -26.24 -40.14 38.92
C GLN A 444 -25.23 -39.90 37.78
N THR A 445 -25.78 -39.69 36.59
CA THR A 445 -25.00 -39.39 35.40
C THR A 445 -25.36 -37.98 34.92
N PHE A 446 -24.38 -37.13 34.82
CA PHE A 446 -24.53 -35.77 34.32
C PHE A 446 -24.07 -35.69 32.86
N ARG A 447 -24.50 -34.66 32.16
CA ARG A 447 -24.15 -34.41 30.76
C ARG A 447 -23.60 -32.97 30.64
N ASP A 448 -22.46 -32.84 30.00
CA ASP A 448 -21.92 -31.57 29.58
C ASP A 448 -21.67 -31.53 28.06
N CYS A 449 -21.01 -30.51 27.55
CA CYS A 449 -20.72 -30.36 26.12
C CYS A 449 -19.73 -31.44 25.60
N THR A 450 -18.99 -32.10 26.48
CA THR A 450 -18.00 -33.12 26.10
C THR A 450 -18.56 -34.54 26.19
N GLY A 451 -19.73 -34.71 26.81
CA GLY A 451 -20.38 -36.00 26.92
C GLY A 451 -21.06 -36.26 28.27
N ARG A 452 -21.17 -37.55 28.64
CA ARG A 452 -21.72 -37.97 29.93
C ARG A 452 -20.57 -38.22 30.91
N PHE A 453 -20.72 -37.73 32.14
CA PHE A 453 -19.79 -37.98 33.22
C PHE A 453 -20.50 -38.37 34.52
N LYS A 454 -19.79 -39.06 35.41
CA LYS A 454 -20.26 -39.40 36.74
C LYS A 454 -19.40 -38.65 37.75
N LEU A 455 -20.04 -38.02 38.73
CA LEU A 455 -19.32 -37.45 39.86
C LEU A 455 -18.74 -38.60 40.74
N ASN A 456 -17.43 -38.58 40.96
CA ASN A 456 -16.79 -39.50 41.89
C ASN A 456 -16.84 -38.92 43.30
N ALA A 457 -17.14 -39.74 44.31
CA ALA A 457 -17.25 -39.35 45.72
C ALA A 457 -16.01 -38.64 46.28
N ARG A 458 -14.86 -38.69 45.59
CA ARG A 458 -13.58 -37.99 45.98
C ARG A 458 -13.47 -36.55 45.47
N SER A 459 -14.37 -36.06 44.60
CA SER A 459 -14.43 -34.68 44.15
C SER A 459 -15.34 -33.79 45.01
N GLY A 460 -15.83 -34.31 46.11
CA GLY A 460 -16.72 -33.64 47.02
C GLY A 460 -16.08 -32.72 48.00
N GLY A 461 -15.50 -31.67 47.56
CA GLY A 461 -15.18 -30.49 48.32
C GLY A 461 -16.00 -29.31 47.80
N MET A 462 -17.31 -29.37 47.92
CA MET A 462 -18.11 -28.13 47.89
C MET A 462 -17.94 -27.47 49.25
N GLY A 463 -17.05 -26.48 49.33
CA GLY A 463 -16.94 -25.62 50.49
C GLY A 463 -18.30 -25.03 50.84
N ARG A 464 -18.55 -24.83 52.10
CA ARG A 464 -19.68 -24.09 52.65
C ARG A 464 -19.61 -22.67 52.09
N ASP A 465 -20.34 -22.39 51.02
CA ASP A 465 -20.67 -21.03 50.64
C ASP A 465 -22.21 -20.98 50.59
N SER A 466 -22.70 -20.36 51.64
CA SER A 466 -24.10 -19.95 51.81
C SER A 466 -24.48 -18.85 50.80
#